data_0d1eb119d2c07cfd1c1e69739fa0190c
#
_entry.id   0d1eb119d2c07cfd1c1e69739fa0190c
#
_cell.length_a   1.000
_cell.length_b   1.000
_cell.length_c   1.000
_cell.angle_alpha   90.00
_cell.angle_beta   90.00
_cell.angle_gamma   90.00
#
_symmetry.space_group_name_H-M   'P 1'
#
loop_
_entity.id
_entity.type
_entity.pdbx_description
1 polymer ?
#
loop_
_entity_poly.entity_id
_entity_poly.type
_entity_poly.pdbx_seq_one_letter_code
_entity_poly.pdbx_strand_id
1 'polypeptide(L)'
;LKYSRFMAGGGKRRGLSKSCALLIVIAGIERYAFKGVASNLVTYLTDVVKMSNSRAATTVNTWSGFTFMLPLFSAPFADSYGDRFFTILASSSLYFVGLVGLTLTAFAGSRSTTTTISIFFLYTSLSLVALGLGVLNPSLQAFGADQLDHDLGHDHEQDQEPSSENKEVKSDRKSQFFQWWYFGVCAGSLLGVTVMAYIQDTFGWVLGFAIPTGSMLLLIFLFLCGCGVYVYADQGSHLKSRPFQRIFDTIKGVVTRRSKITLENNHDLNAMELELQGKPLCNCSNTEATTTTTNTSTKSLAGDESSKTGFSSLKTIKLLLRLLPIWTMLLMFAVIFQQPATFFTKQGMALKRNIGPNFKIPPATLQSTITLSIILLMPLYDKVLIPMAKKISKNEKGITVMTRMGIGMFISIIAIVIAALVERKRLKISKEMKTSPNTTEPLSIFWLLPQYILLGISDIFTVVGMQEFFYSEVPVRMRTMGFALYTSVFGVGSFVSAALISVIESYTKSRGGKHNWFADDMSEARLDNYYWLLALTSAISFLMYIVICKYFKSSSDEDEDKCDETS
;
A
#
# COMPACT_ATOMS: atom_id res chain seq x y z
N LEU A 1 -2.52 -26.78 19.34
CA LEU A 1 -2.27 -28.22 19.07
C LEU A 1 -1.63 -28.46 17.69
N LYS A 2 -1.90 -27.67 16.64
CA LYS A 2 -1.21 -27.77 15.33
C LYS A 2 0.27 -27.32 15.41
N TYR A 3 0.61 -26.37 16.24
CA TYR A 3 2.00 -25.87 16.41
C TYR A 3 2.88 -26.83 17.22
N SER A 4 2.31 -27.62 18.13
CA SER A 4 3.04 -28.62 18.90
C SER A 4 3.34 -29.90 18.09
N ARG A 5 2.48 -30.24 17.12
CA ARG A 5 2.76 -31.31 16.12
C ARG A 5 3.85 -30.92 15.10
N PHE A 6 4.07 -29.62 14.91
CA PHE A 6 5.05 -29.10 13.98
C PHE A 6 6.50 -29.31 14.45
N MET A 7 6.72 -29.60 15.76
CA MET A 7 8.03 -29.84 16.33
C MET A 7 8.41 -31.33 16.45
N ALA A 8 7.51 -32.27 16.16
CA ALA A 8 7.73 -33.71 16.41
C ALA A 8 7.84 -34.59 15.15
N GLY A 9 7.73 -34.04 13.94
CA GLY A 9 7.85 -34.78 12.68
C GLY A 9 9.27 -34.68 12.12
N GLY A 10 10.06 -35.73 12.26
CA GLY A 10 11.45 -35.84 11.81
C GLY A 10 11.67 -36.00 10.30
N GLY A 11 10.91 -35.29 9.44
CA GLY A 11 11.24 -35.10 8.03
C GLY A 11 12.27 -33.98 7.89
N LYS A 12 13.36 -34.18 7.14
CA LYS A 12 14.35 -33.15 6.79
C LYS A 12 13.64 -31.91 6.22
N ARG A 13 13.36 -30.89 7.08
CA ARG A 13 12.85 -29.59 6.63
C ARG A 13 13.93 -28.95 5.76
N ARG A 14 13.77 -29.00 4.43
CA ARG A 14 14.55 -28.15 3.54
C ARG A 14 14.15 -26.69 3.86
N GLY A 15 15.11 -25.88 4.35
CA GLY A 15 14.90 -24.44 4.60
C GLY A 15 14.56 -23.70 3.31
N LEU A 16 14.17 -22.41 3.43
CA LEU A 16 14.03 -21.51 2.29
C LEU A 16 15.28 -21.59 1.39
N SER A 17 15.07 -21.49 0.07
CA SER A 17 16.20 -21.46 -0.88
C SER A 17 17.06 -20.21 -0.65
N LYS A 18 18.31 -20.31 -1.08
CA LYS A 18 19.25 -19.18 -0.94
C LYS A 18 18.78 -17.95 -1.72
N SER A 19 18.14 -18.15 -2.89
CA SER A 19 17.56 -17.07 -3.70
C SER A 19 16.42 -16.37 -2.95
N CYS A 20 15.48 -17.11 -2.37
CA CYS A 20 14.39 -16.55 -1.58
C CYS A 20 14.89 -15.80 -0.33
N ALA A 21 15.86 -16.36 0.40
CA ALA A 21 16.44 -15.71 1.57
C ALA A 21 17.15 -14.40 1.21
N LEU A 22 17.90 -14.38 0.11
CA LEU A 22 18.58 -13.17 -0.39
C LEU A 22 17.56 -12.09 -0.77
N LEU A 23 16.49 -12.44 -1.45
CA LEU A 23 15.45 -11.49 -1.84
C LEU A 23 14.69 -10.90 -0.64
N ILE A 24 14.50 -11.67 0.44
CA ILE A 24 13.94 -11.17 1.71
C ILE A 24 14.86 -10.10 2.33
N VAL A 25 16.18 -10.35 2.34
CA VAL A 25 17.16 -9.37 2.83
C VAL A 25 17.15 -8.12 1.98
N ILE A 26 17.10 -8.25 0.64
CA ILE A 26 17.01 -7.14 -0.32
C ILE A 26 15.75 -6.31 -0.07
N ALA A 27 14.60 -6.95 0.14
CA ALA A 27 13.34 -6.26 0.47
C ALA A 27 13.42 -5.51 1.82
N GLY A 28 14.12 -6.08 2.81
CA GLY A 28 14.37 -5.43 4.09
C GLY A 28 15.27 -4.19 3.95
N ILE A 29 16.34 -4.26 3.16
CA ILE A 29 17.26 -3.14 2.89
C ILE A 29 16.53 -2.01 2.13
N GLU A 30 15.73 -2.37 1.12
CA GLU A 30 14.91 -1.39 0.40
C GLU A 30 14.00 -0.63 1.37
N ARG A 31 13.28 -1.37 2.22
CA ARG A 31 12.34 -0.79 3.17
C ARG A 31 13.03 0.08 4.23
N TYR A 32 14.23 -0.33 4.65
CA TYR A 32 15.10 0.48 5.52
C TYR A 32 15.44 1.83 4.88
N ALA A 33 15.89 1.82 3.62
CA ALA A 33 16.25 3.04 2.90
C ALA A 33 15.04 3.97 2.72
N PHE A 34 13.89 3.43 2.28
CA PHE A 34 12.66 4.19 2.10
C PHE A 34 12.17 4.84 3.38
N LYS A 35 12.02 4.05 4.45
CA LYS A 35 11.50 4.53 5.73
C LYS A 35 12.49 5.48 6.41
N GLY A 36 13.79 5.28 6.21
CA GLY A 36 14.82 6.21 6.69
C GLY A 36 14.69 7.62 6.10
N VAL A 37 14.25 7.75 4.85
CA VAL A 37 13.99 9.05 4.22
C VAL A 37 12.58 9.54 4.57
N ALA A 38 11.56 8.73 4.34
CA ALA A 38 10.16 9.14 4.37
C ALA A 38 9.69 9.58 5.76
N SER A 39 10.16 8.92 6.83
CA SER A 39 9.67 9.15 8.20
C SER A 39 9.98 10.54 8.75
N ASN A 40 11.07 11.16 8.31
CA ASN A 40 11.54 12.44 8.84
C ASN A 40 11.70 13.52 7.76
N LEU A 41 11.19 13.26 6.56
CA LEU A 41 11.29 14.18 5.42
C LEU A 41 10.66 15.54 5.72
N VAL A 42 9.53 15.58 6.45
CA VAL A 42 8.87 16.82 6.82
C VAL A 42 9.79 17.72 7.65
N THR A 43 10.58 17.14 8.56
CA THR A 43 11.55 17.87 9.38
C THR A 43 12.68 18.45 8.51
N TYR A 44 13.21 17.68 7.56
CA TYR A 44 14.20 18.17 6.61
C TYR A 44 13.70 19.38 5.80
N LEU A 45 12.47 19.29 5.29
CA LEU A 45 11.87 20.36 4.49
C LEU A 45 11.64 21.64 5.30
N THR A 46 11.31 21.53 6.59
CA THR A 46 11.12 22.72 7.44
C THR A 46 12.43 23.27 8.02
N ASP A 47 13.31 22.39 8.48
CA ASP A 47 14.49 22.82 9.25
C ASP A 47 15.67 23.21 8.34
N VAL A 48 15.86 22.49 7.21
CA VAL A 48 16.96 22.74 6.27
C VAL A 48 16.49 23.57 5.07
N VAL A 49 15.41 23.13 4.41
CA VAL A 49 14.90 23.82 3.21
C VAL A 49 14.10 25.06 3.55
N LYS A 50 13.73 25.26 4.85
CA LYS A 50 12.99 26.43 5.35
C LYS A 50 11.60 26.60 4.72
N MET A 51 10.96 25.50 4.36
CA MET A 51 9.55 25.53 3.95
C MET A 51 8.62 25.74 5.14
N SER A 52 7.47 26.39 4.91
CA SER A 52 6.40 26.47 5.91
C SER A 52 5.89 25.08 6.28
N ASN A 53 5.35 24.92 7.49
CA ASN A 53 4.82 23.63 7.96
C ASN A 53 3.77 23.04 7.02
N SER A 54 2.86 23.86 6.49
CA SER A 54 1.85 23.44 5.52
C SER A 54 2.46 22.99 4.21
N ARG A 55 3.40 23.76 3.64
CA ARG A 55 4.06 23.43 2.38
C ARG A 55 4.89 22.16 2.50
N ALA A 56 5.62 21.97 3.59
CA ALA A 56 6.37 20.75 3.86
C ALA A 56 5.45 19.53 3.95
N ALA A 57 4.35 19.61 4.71
CA ALA A 57 3.37 18.53 4.84
C ALA A 57 2.69 18.22 3.50
N THR A 58 2.31 19.24 2.73
CA THR A 58 1.74 19.06 1.37
C THR A 58 2.74 18.40 0.43
N THR A 59 4.01 18.77 0.46
CA THR A 59 5.07 18.17 -0.35
C THR A 59 5.26 16.68 0.00
N VAL A 60 5.35 16.34 1.30
CA VAL A 60 5.48 14.94 1.75
C VAL A 60 4.27 14.12 1.33
N ASN A 61 3.06 14.63 1.50
CA ASN A 61 1.84 13.94 1.11
C ASN A 61 1.75 13.76 -0.41
N THR A 62 2.07 14.78 -1.19
CA THR A 62 2.08 14.69 -2.66
C THR A 62 3.10 13.67 -3.14
N TRP A 63 4.31 13.68 -2.59
CA TRP A 63 5.35 12.70 -2.89
C TRP A 63 4.92 11.27 -2.52
N SER A 64 4.34 11.08 -1.34
CA SER A 64 3.77 9.78 -0.93
C SER A 64 2.65 9.35 -1.87
N GLY A 65 1.78 10.28 -2.29
CA GLY A 65 0.71 10.04 -3.25
C GLY A 65 1.23 9.47 -4.56
N PHE A 66 2.24 10.10 -5.16
CA PHE A 66 2.89 9.60 -6.37
C PHE A 66 3.53 8.23 -6.13
N THR A 67 4.24 8.04 -5.02
CA THR A 67 4.92 6.79 -4.69
C THR A 67 3.95 5.61 -4.60
N PHE A 68 2.78 5.79 -4.00
CA PHE A 68 1.76 4.73 -3.87
C PHE A 68 0.87 4.56 -5.10
N MET A 69 0.80 5.56 -6.00
CA MET A 69 0.06 5.43 -7.27
C MET A 69 0.89 4.78 -8.38
N LEU A 70 2.19 4.95 -8.37
CA LEU A 70 3.09 4.43 -9.42
C LEU A 70 2.99 2.91 -9.62
N PRO A 71 2.86 2.05 -8.58
CA PRO A 71 2.64 0.61 -8.75
C PRO A 71 1.43 0.26 -9.61
N LEU A 72 0.37 1.08 -9.58
CA LEU A 72 -0.82 0.89 -10.41
C LEU A 72 -0.49 0.94 -11.91
N PHE A 73 0.46 1.78 -12.28
CA PHE A 73 0.90 1.94 -13.67
C PHE A 73 2.06 1.01 -14.02
N SER A 74 3.01 0.81 -13.10
CA SER A 74 4.25 0.09 -13.36
C SER A 74 4.10 -1.43 -13.32
N ALA A 75 3.23 -1.99 -12.46
CA ALA A 75 3.05 -3.44 -12.35
C ALA A 75 2.66 -4.09 -13.67
N PRO A 76 1.70 -3.55 -14.46
CA PRO A 76 1.35 -4.11 -15.75
C PRO A 76 2.45 -3.99 -16.80
N PHE A 77 3.27 -2.93 -16.74
CA PHE A 77 4.42 -2.81 -17.63
C PHE A 77 5.51 -3.84 -17.30
N ALA A 78 5.78 -4.05 -16.01
CA ALA A 78 6.72 -5.06 -15.54
C ALA A 78 6.30 -6.48 -15.95
N ASP A 79 4.99 -6.77 -15.91
CA ASP A 79 4.45 -8.08 -16.30
C ASP A 79 4.42 -8.29 -17.83
N SER A 80 4.36 -7.20 -18.64
CA SER A 80 4.11 -7.30 -20.09
C SER A 80 5.33 -7.11 -20.97
N TYR A 81 6.33 -6.33 -20.57
CA TYR A 81 7.35 -5.81 -21.49
C TYR A 81 8.80 -6.07 -21.09
N GLY A 82 9.09 -6.51 -19.86
CA GLY A 82 10.45 -6.56 -19.35
C GLY A 82 10.87 -7.91 -18.79
N ASP A 83 12.16 -8.21 -18.97
CA ASP A 83 12.84 -9.13 -18.07
C ASP A 83 12.81 -8.51 -16.67
N ARG A 84 12.18 -9.20 -15.71
CA ARG A 84 12.03 -8.73 -14.32
C ARG A 84 13.36 -8.38 -13.68
N PHE A 85 14.41 -9.09 -14.03
CA PHE A 85 15.76 -8.81 -13.54
C PHE A 85 16.24 -7.41 -13.96
N PHE A 86 16.14 -7.07 -15.25
CA PHE A 86 16.52 -5.75 -15.75
C PHE A 86 15.62 -4.64 -15.18
N THR A 87 14.34 -4.90 -15.00
CA THR A 87 13.41 -3.95 -14.41
C THR A 87 13.79 -3.62 -12.97
N ILE A 88 14.14 -4.63 -12.16
CA ILE A 88 14.63 -4.44 -10.78
C ILE A 88 15.93 -3.65 -10.78
N LEU A 89 16.88 -4.00 -11.63
CA LEU A 89 18.19 -3.32 -11.70
C LEU A 89 18.04 -1.85 -12.13
N ALA A 90 17.26 -1.57 -13.17
CA ALA A 90 17.02 -0.21 -13.66
C ALA A 90 16.29 0.65 -12.62
N SER A 91 15.25 0.12 -11.99
CA SER A 91 14.49 0.83 -10.96
C SER A 91 15.30 1.08 -9.69
N SER A 92 16.11 0.11 -9.25
CA SER A 92 17.04 0.28 -8.13
C SER A 92 18.11 1.33 -8.41
N SER A 93 18.63 1.35 -9.65
CA SER A 93 19.61 2.37 -10.08
C SER A 93 18.99 3.77 -10.12
N LEU A 94 17.75 3.90 -10.60
CA LEU A 94 17.01 5.16 -10.61
C LEU A 94 16.76 5.67 -9.18
N TYR A 95 16.38 4.76 -8.28
CA TYR A 95 16.18 5.06 -6.86
C TYR A 95 17.50 5.52 -6.22
N PHE A 96 18.60 4.81 -6.47
CA PHE A 96 19.93 5.17 -5.99
C PHE A 96 20.34 6.58 -6.44
N VAL A 97 20.19 6.91 -7.72
CA VAL A 97 20.47 8.25 -8.25
C VAL A 97 19.64 9.33 -7.56
N GLY A 98 18.36 9.04 -7.30
CA GLY A 98 17.48 9.93 -6.52
C GLY A 98 17.99 10.18 -5.09
N LEU A 99 18.47 9.15 -4.40
CA LEU A 99 19.04 9.27 -3.06
C LEU A 99 20.39 10.01 -3.05
N VAL A 100 21.23 9.80 -4.07
CA VAL A 100 22.46 10.60 -4.27
C VAL A 100 22.09 12.07 -4.40
N GLY A 101 21.08 12.39 -5.23
CA GLY A 101 20.57 13.75 -5.38
C GLY A 101 20.10 14.35 -4.06
N LEU A 102 19.35 13.62 -3.23
CA LEU A 102 18.94 14.06 -1.88
C LEU A 102 20.14 14.31 -0.96
N THR A 103 21.14 13.44 -1.01
CA THR A 103 22.37 13.62 -0.21
C THR A 103 23.12 14.88 -0.63
N LEU A 104 23.21 15.15 -1.95
CA LEU A 104 23.83 16.36 -2.48
C LEU A 104 23.04 17.63 -2.11
N THR A 105 21.70 17.58 -2.10
CA THR A 105 20.88 18.72 -1.65
C THR A 105 21.10 19.03 -0.17
N ALA A 106 21.24 17.99 0.68
CA ALA A 106 21.54 18.17 2.09
C ALA A 106 22.96 18.78 2.30
N PHE A 107 23.94 18.34 1.53
CA PHE A 107 25.29 18.88 1.55
C PHE A 107 25.34 20.35 1.09
N ALA A 108 24.63 20.70 0.04
CA ALA A 108 24.51 22.07 -0.46
C ALA A 108 23.78 22.98 0.54
N GLY A 109 22.68 22.50 1.13
CA GLY A 109 21.91 23.23 2.14
C GLY A 109 22.68 23.51 3.44
N SER A 110 23.68 22.68 3.75
CA SER A 110 24.58 22.92 4.89
C SER A 110 25.59 24.05 4.65
N ARG A 111 25.86 24.43 3.39
CA ARG A 111 26.89 25.39 3.01
C ARG A 111 26.40 26.73 2.47
N SER A 112 25.17 26.84 1.99
CA SER A 112 24.67 28.02 1.29
C SER A 112 23.18 28.25 1.52
N THR A 113 22.74 29.49 1.38
CA THR A 113 21.32 29.89 1.36
C THR A 113 20.60 29.17 0.21
N THR A 114 19.41 28.64 0.51
CA THR A 114 18.56 27.87 -0.40
C THR A 114 18.24 28.69 -1.64
N THR A 115 18.81 28.36 -2.78
CA THR A 115 18.48 28.96 -4.08
C THR A 115 17.36 28.17 -4.75
N THR A 116 16.63 28.81 -5.70
CA THR A 116 15.61 28.15 -6.54
C THR A 116 16.13 26.89 -7.22
N ILE A 117 17.40 26.87 -7.61
CA ILE A 117 18.08 25.71 -8.20
C ILE A 117 18.12 24.53 -7.21
N SER A 118 18.42 24.79 -5.93
CA SER A 118 18.44 23.74 -4.90
C SER A 118 17.07 23.10 -4.70
N ILE A 119 15.99 23.87 -4.78
CA ILE A 119 14.61 23.39 -4.67
C ILE A 119 14.24 22.51 -5.88
N PHE A 120 14.64 22.90 -7.09
CA PHE A 120 14.42 22.11 -8.30
C PHE A 120 15.13 20.73 -8.21
N PHE A 121 16.39 20.71 -7.79
CA PHE A 121 17.13 19.47 -7.57
C PHE A 121 16.49 18.59 -6.51
N LEU A 122 15.96 19.16 -5.43
CA LEU A 122 15.24 18.43 -4.39
C LEU A 122 14.01 17.72 -4.97
N TYR A 123 13.13 18.44 -5.69
CA TYR A 123 11.93 17.84 -6.28
C TYR A 123 12.27 16.78 -7.33
N THR A 124 13.31 17.02 -8.14
CA THR A 124 13.80 16.03 -9.11
C THR A 124 14.29 14.77 -8.41
N SER A 125 15.07 14.91 -7.33
CA SER A 125 15.57 13.79 -6.54
C SER A 125 14.42 12.98 -5.89
N LEU A 126 13.45 13.66 -5.30
CA LEU A 126 12.26 13.02 -4.72
C LEU A 126 11.43 12.29 -5.79
N SER A 127 11.33 12.86 -7.00
CA SER A 127 10.61 12.24 -8.12
C SER A 127 11.32 10.97 -8.61
N LEU A 128 12.66 11.00 -8.70
CA LEU A 128 13.46 9.83 -9.06
C LEU A 128 13.33 8.70 -8.04
N VAL A 129 13.35 9.05 -6.73
CA VAL A 129 13.10 8.08 -5.65
C VAL A 129 11.71 7.46 -5.80
N ALA A 130 10.66 8.26 -6.00
CA ALA A 130 9.30 7.77 -6.16
C ALA A 130 9.16 6.86 -7.38
N LEU A 131 9.71 7.24 -8.54
CA LEU A 131 9.71 6.45 -9.77
C LEU A 131 10.44 5.11 -9.57
N GLY A 132 11.65 5.16 -9.01
CA GLY A 132 12.44 3.97 -8.73
C GLY A 132 11.69 3.01 -7.81
N LEU A 133 11.16 3.50 -6.70
CA LEU A 133 10.43 2.70 -5.71
C LEU A 133 9.12 2.12 -6.27
N GLY A 134 8.36 2.92 -7.02
CA GLY A 134 7.07 2.50 -7.58
C GLY A 134 7.19 1.35 -8.58
N VAL A 135 8.33 1.22 -9.26
CA VAL A 135 8.63 0.10 -10.17
C VAL A 135 9.30 -1.06 -9.43
N LEU A 136 10.22 -0.76 -8.50
CA LEU A 136 11.02 -1.75 -7.78
C LEU A 136 10.16 -2.71 -6.96
N ASN A 137 9.24 -2.19 -6.14
CA ASN A 137 8.48 -3.00 -5.19
C ASN A 137 7.64 -4.09 -5.85
N PRO A 138 6.76 -3.80 -6.84
CA PRO A 138 5.97 -4.86 -7.47
C PRO A 138 6.84 -5.85 -8.24
N SER A 139 7.93 -5.38 -8.88
CA SER A 139 8.84 -6.24 -9.62
C SER A 139 9.62 -7.18 -8.71
N LEU A 140 10.07 -6.70 -7.54
CA LEU A 140 10.80 -7.49 -6.56
C LEU A 140 9.92 -8.57 -5.92
N GLN A 141 8.66 -8.24 -5.59
CA GLN A 141 7.69 -9.20 -5.07
C GLN A 141 7.35 -10.29 -6.10
N ALA A 142 7.12 -9.89 -7.35
CA ALA A 142 6.83 -10.82 -8.43
C ALA A 142 8.03 -11.74 -8.70
N PHE A 143 9.25 -11.20 -8.74
CA PHE A 143 10.47 -11.98 -8.92
C PHE A 143 10.70 -12.97 -7.77
N GLY A 144 10.41 -12.56 -6.52
CA GLY A 144 10.48 -13.45 -5.35
C GLY A 144 9.47 -14.59 -5.41
N ALA A 145 8.26 -14.35 -5.91
CA ALA A 145 7.25 -15.37 -6.12
C ALA A 145 7.67 -16.38 -7.21
N ASP A 146 8.31 -15.91 -8.30
CA ASP A 146 8.83 -16.78 -9.37
C ASP A 146 9.94 -17.72 -8.85
N GLN A 147 10.88 -17.18 -8.07
CA GLN A 147 11.94 -17.99 -7.46
C GLN A 147 11.36 -19.09 -6.57
N LEU A 148 10.31 -18.78 -5.82
CA LEU A 148 9.63 -19.74 -4.95
C LEU A 148 8.87 -20.81 -5.76
N ASP A 149 8.14 -20.41 -6.80
CA ASP A 149 7.38 -21.35 -7.64
C ASP A 149 8.33 -22.31 -8.39
N HIS A 150 9.51 -21.86 -8.78
CA HIS A 150 10.55 -22.71 -9.39
C HIS A 150 11.14 -23.70 -8.39
N ASP A 151 11.48 -23.26 -7.18
CA ASP A 151 11.95 -24.17 -6.11
C ASP A 151 10.95 -25.28 -5.80
N LEU A 152 9.66 -24.93 -5.83
CA LEU A 152 8.56 -25.88 -5.60
C LEU A 152 8.31 -26.80 -6.81
N GLY A 153 8.73 -26.41 -8.02
CA GLY A 153 8.66 -27.21 -9.25
C GLY A 153 9.76 -28.27 -9.35
N HIS A 154 10.99 -27.93 -8.99
CA HIS A 154 12.14 -28.85 -9.00
C HIS A 154 12.01 -30.04 -8.03
N ASP A 155 11.31 -29.86 -6.91
CA ASP A 155 11.04 -30.95 -5.97
C ASP A 155 10.03 -31.97 -6.56
N HIS A 156 9.28 -31.62 -7.63
CA HIS A 156 8.32 -32.52 -8.28
C HIS A 156 8.90 -33.41 -9.41
N GLU A 157 10.03 -33.03 -10.00
CA GLU A 157 10.68 -33.90 -11.00
C GLU A 157 11.37 -35.11 -10.37
N GLN A 158 11.56 -35.12 -9.04
CA GLN A 158 12.18 -36.22 -8.30
C GLN A 158 11.18 -37.21 -7.68
N ASP A 159 9.91 -36.81 -7.46
CA ASP A 159 8.88 -37.67 -6.84
C ASP A 159 7.68 -37.87 -7.79
N GLN A 160 7.56 -39.03 -8.37
CA GLN A 160 6.42 -39.47 -9.21
C GLN A 160 5.18 -39.64 -8.33
N GLU A 161 4.17 -38.83 -8.55
CA GLU A 161 2.73 -38.83 -8.24
C GLU A 161 2.24 -37.62 -7.43
N PRO A 162 1.15 -36.98 -7.85
CA PRO A 162 0.57 -35.84 -7.15
C PRO A 162 -0.32 -36.30 -5.99
N SER A 163 0.26 -36.67 -4.85
CA SER A 163 -0.49 -36.95 -3.63
C SER A 163 -1.03 -35.67 -2.99
N SER A 164 -2.17 -35.77 -2.28
CA SER A 164 -2.78 -34.66 -1.54
C SER A 164 -1.82 -34.03 -0.50
N GLU A 165 -0.89 -34.82 0.02
CA GLU A 165 0.16 -34.43 0.96
C GLU A 165 1.16 -33.42 0.34
N ASN A 166 1.47 -33.55 -0.94
CA ASN A 166 2.35 -32.62 -1.68
C ASN A 166 1.72 -31.24 -1.89
N LYS A 167 0.38 -31.13 -1.98
CA LYS A 167 -0.32 -29.84 -2.07
C LYS A 167 -0.30 -29.06 -0.75
N GLU A 168 -0.42 -29.76 0.38
CA GLU A 168 -0.32 -29.14 1.72
C GLU A 168 1.10 -28.62 1.97
N VAL A 169 2.13 -29.38 1.66
CA VAL A 169 3.55 -28.99 1.80
C VAL A 169 3.88 -27.76 0.94
N LYS A 170 3.37 -27.70 -0.29
CA LYS A 170 3.53 -26.53 -1.19
C LYS A 170 2.86 -25.28 -0.62
N SER A 171 1.66 -25.42 -0.07
CA SER A 171 0.93 -24.33 0.57
C SER A 171 1.67 -23.81 1.81
N ASP A 172 2.20 -24.71 2.64
CA ASP A 172 2.94 -24.34 3.86
C ASP A 172 4.25 -23.59 3.55
N ARG A 173 5.01 -24.03 2.54
CA ARG A 173 6.23 -23.34 2.11
C ARG A 173 5.95 -21.94 1.55
N LYS A 174 4.89 -21.82 0.77
CA LYS A 174 4.45 -20.51 0.24
C LYS A 174 4.07 -19.57 1.36
N SER A 175 3.32 -20.04 2.34
CA SER A 175 2.96 -19.28 3.53
C SER A 175 4.20 -18.87 4.33
N GLN A 176 5.17 -19.77 4.52
CA GLN A 176 6.42 -19.50 5.24
C GLN A 176 7.26 -18.42 4.54
N PHE A 177 7.41 -18.46 3.21
CA PHE A 177 8.12 -17.44 2.45
C PHE A 177 7.52 -16.05 2.66
N PHE A 178 6.17 -15.91 2.50
CA PHE A 178 5.52 -14.62 2.68
C PHE A 178 5.57 -14.11 4.12
N GLN A 179 5.58 -14.99 5.12
CA GLN A 179 5.78 -14.61 6.52
C GLN A 179 7.18 -14.02 6.75
N TRP A 180 8.23 -14.67 6.24
CA TRP A 180 9.60 -14.16 6.33
C TRP A 180 9.81 -12.89 5.52
N TRP A 181 9.17 -12.78 4.35
CA TRP A 181 9.16 -11.56 3.55
C TRP A 181 8.59 -10.39 4.34
N TYR A 182 7.41 -10.59 4.91
CA TYR A 182 6.76 -9.57 5.74
C TYR A 182 7.60 -9.19 6.95
N PHE A 183 8.21 -10.18 7.63
CA PHE A 183 9.12 -9.94 8.73
C PHE A 183 10.33 -9.10 8.30
N GLY A 184 10.96 -9.40 7.16
CA GLY A 184 12.08 -8.62 6.62
C GLY A 184 11.70 -7.17 6.34
N VAL A 185 10.53 -6.94 5.73
CA VAL A 185 9.97 -5.61 5.46
C VAL A 185 9.70 -4.84 6.78
N CYS A 186 9.11 -5.48 7.77
CA CYS A 186 8.85 -4.88 9.08
C CYS A 186 10.15 -4.54 9.83
N ALA A 187 11.12 -5.44 9.83
CA ALA A 187 12.43 -5.22 10.45
C ALA A 187 13.17 -4.05 9.77
N GLY A 188 13.19 -4.01 8.43
CA GLY A 188 13.75 -2.90 7.68
C GLY A 188 13.05 -1.57 7.98
N SER A 189 11.71 -1.57 8.05
CA SER A 189 10.93 -0.38 8.42
C SER A 189 11.27 0.12 9.83
N LEU A 190 11.33 -0.79 10.80
CA LEU A 190 11.63 -0.47 12.19
C LEU A 190 13.01 0.15 12.33
N LEU A 191 14.02 -0.46 11.73
CA LEU A 191 15.39 0.05 11.72
C LEU A 191 15.48 1.38 10.97
N GLY A 192 14.83 1.51 9.81
CA GLY A 192 14.80 2.75 9.03
C GLY A 192 14.21 3.92 9.81
N VAL A 193 13.10 3.72 10.50
CA VAL A 193 12.46 4.79 11.28
C VAL A 193 13.27 5.12 12.54
N THR A 194 13.79 4.13 13.27
CA THR A 194 14.48 4.36 14.55
C THR A 194 15.90 4.87 14.37
N VAL A 195 16.72 4.09 13.67
CA VAL A 195 18.16 4.38 13.52
C VAL A 195 18.37 5.64 12.68
N MET A 196 17.64 5.77 11.54
CA MET A 196 17.86 6.92 10.66
C MET A 196 17.37 8.22 11.26
N ALA A 197 16.20 8.21 11.96
CA ALA A 197 15.74 9.43 12.63
C ALA A 197 16.74 9.90 13.72
N TYR A 198 17.35 8.97 14.44
CA TYR A 198 18.39 9.30 15.42
C TYR A 198 19.65 9.89 14.77
N ILE A 199 20.12 9.29 13.67
CA ILE A 199 21.27 9.79 12.93
C ILE A 199 21.00 11.19 12.35
N GLN A 200 19.81 11.40 11.80
CA GLN A 200 19.40 12.69 11.22
C GLN A 200 19.30 13.80 12.27
N ASP A 201 18.78 13.51 13.47
CA ASP A 201 18.64 14.50 14.55
C ASP A 201 20.00 14.78 15.24
N THR A 202 20.93 13.81 15.32
CA THR A 202 22.17 13.91 16.09
C THR A 202 23.39 14.24 15.24
N PHE A 203 23.55 13.55 14.09
CA PHE A 203 24.74 13.66 13.22
C PHE A 203 24.49 14.51 11.97
N GLY A 204 23.23 14.91 11.75
CA GLY A 204 22.82 15.80 10.67
C GLY A 204 22.34 15.09 9.39
N TRP A 205 21.79 15.90 8.49
CA TRP A 205 21.06 15.43 7.33
C TRP A 205 21.92 14.82 6.23
N VAL A 206 23.18 15.27 6.09
CA VAL A 206 24.10 14.72 5.08
C VAL A 206 24.34 13.24 5.34
N LEU A 207 24.71 12.88 6.56
CA LEU A 207 24.91 11.50 6.96
C LEU A 207 23.57 10.74 6.96
N GLY A 208 22.50 11.44 7.36
CA GLY A 208 21.13 10.92 7.38
C GLY A 208 20.59 10.49 6.02
N PHE A 209 21.09 11.05 4.90
CA PHE A 209 20.74 10.59 3.55
C PHE A 209 21.84 9.76 2.91
N ALA A 210 23.11 9.94 3.29
CA ALA A 210 24.22 9.14 2.77
C ALA A 210 24.10 7.65 3.15
N ILE A 211 23.62 7.34 4.36
CA ILE A 211 23.46 5.95 4.82
C ILE A 211 22.37 5.21 4.03
N PRO A 212 21.12 5.73 3.83
CA PRO A 212 20.17 5.15 2.91
C PRO A 212 20.70 5.00 1.47
N THR A 213 21.50 5.97 1.00
CA THR A 213 22.16 5.89 -0.30
C THR A 213 23.13 4.72 -0.37
N GLY A 214 23.98 4.56 0.65
CA GLY A 214 24.90 3.42 0.76
C GLY A 214 24.18 2.09 0.88
N SER A 215 23.05 2.04 1.60
CA SER A 215 22.24 0.82 1.70
C SER A 215 21.61 0.42 0.37
N MET A 216 21.20 1.39 -0.48
CA MET A 216 20.71 1.09 -1.83
C MET A 216 21.84 0.61 -2.76
N LEU A 217 23.04 1.14 -2.61
CA LEU A 217 24.21 0.62 -3.34
C LEU A 217 24.51 -0.84 -2.92
N LEU A 218 24.44 -1.14 -1.62
CA LEU A 218 24.56 -2.50 -1.10
C LEU A 218 23.46 -3.41 -1.65
N LEU A 219 22.21 -2.92 -1.76
CA LEU A 219 21.11 -3.66 -2.34
C LEU A 219 21.41 -4.04 -3.79
N ILE A 220 21.84 -3.10 -4.62
CA ILE A 220 22.19 -3.34 -6.03
C ILE A 220 23.33 -4.36 -6.11
N PHE A 221 24.35 -4.22 -5.28
CA PHE A 221 25.46 -5.16 -5.22
C PHE A 221 25.01 -6.58 -4.83
N LEU A 222 24.21 -6.73 -3.78
CA LEU A 222 23.66 -8.02 -3.36
C LEU A 222 22.76 -8.64 -4.43
N PHE A 223 21.95 -7.84 -5.11
CA PHE A 223 21.10 -8.29 -6.19
C PHE A 223 21.93 -8.82 -7.38
N LEU A 224 23.00 -8.13 -7.75
CA LEU A 224 23.94 -8.58 -8.79
C LEU A 224 24.73 -9.84 -8.36
N CYS A 225 25.18 -9.92 -7.11
CA CYS A 225 25.83 -11.15 -6.59
C CYS A 225 24.89 -12.36 -6.61
N GLY A 226 23.58 -12.13 -6.51
CA GLY A 226 22.55 -13.17 -6.61
C GLY A 226 22.38 -13.78 -8.00
N CYS A 227 22.95 -13.20 -9.06
CA CYS A 227 22.78 -13.69 -10.45
C CYS A 227 23.14 -15.18 -10.64
N GLY A 228 24.11 -15.69 -9.88
CA GLY A 228 24.49 -17.12 -9.93
C GLY A 228 23.58 -18.05 -9.14
N VAL A 229 22.63 -17.50 -8.39
CA VAL A 229 21.69 -18.26 -7.53
C VAL A 229 20.25 -18.15 -8.03
N TYR A 230 19.95 -17.08 -8.79
CA TYR A 230 18.61 -16.89 -9.36
C TYR A 230 18.34 -17.84 -10.51
N VAL A 231 17.12 -18.32 -10.56
CA VAL A 231 16.63 -19.09 -11.69
C VAL A 231 15.88 -18.16 -12.62
N TYR A 232 16.28 -18.12 -13.86
CA TYR A 232 15.64 -17.35 -14.91
C TYR A 232 14.61 -18.24 -15.59
N ALA A 233 13.31 -17.91 -15.43
CA ALA A 233 12.25 -18.58 -16.17
C ALA A 233 12.43 -18.27 -17.66
N ASP A 234 12.63 -19.32 -18.45
CA ASP A 234 12.67 -19.22 -19.91
C ASP A 234 11.28 -18.79 -20.39
N GLN A 235 11.14 -17.55 -20.82
CA GLN A 235 9.87 -16.98 -21.30
C GLN A 235 9.48 -17.47 -22.71
N GLY A 236 9.96 -18.63 -23.10
CA GLY A 236 9.56 -19.31 -24.32
C GLY A 236 8.17 -19.88 -24.20
N SER A 237 7.18 -19.25 -24.83
CA SER A 237 5.86 -19.79 -25.20
C SER A 237 4.61 -19.42 -24.43
N HIS A 238 4.62 -18.60 -23.40
CA HIS A 238 3.33 -18.05 -22.95
C HIS A 238 2.96 -16.83 -23.78
N LEU A 239 1.93 -16.99 -24.62
CA LEU A 239 1.27 -15.94 -25.40
C LEU A 239 1.24 -14.64 -24.57
N LYS A 240 1.96 -13.61 -25.04
CA LYS A 240 2.01 -12.26 -24.42
C LYS A 240 0.57 -11.74 -24.28
N SER A 241 -0.09 -12.11 -23.19
CA SER A 241 -1.36 -11.53 -22.80
C SER A 241 -1.07 -10.08 -22.42
N ARG A 242 -1.41 -9.15 -23.29
CA ARG A 242 -1.30 -7.71 -23.06
C ARG A 242 -2.59 -7.19 -22.40
N PRO A 243 -2.81 -7.40 -21.08
CA PRO A 243 -4.09 -7.07 -20.45
C PRO A 243 -4.38 -5.58 -20.49
N PHE A 244 -3.35 -4.73 -20.44
CA PHE A 244 -3.51 -3.28 -20.42
C PHE A 244 -3.75 -2.67 -21.78
N GLN A 245 -3.13 -3.18 -22.83
CA GLN A 245 -3.43 -2.76 -24.18
C GLN A 245 -4.89 -3.06 -24.50
N ARG A 246 -5.41 -4.21 -24.04
CA ARG A 246 -6.83 -4.56 -24.16
C ARG A 246 -7.74 -3.64 -23.34
N ILE A 247 -7.38 -3.27 -22.11
CA ILE A 247 -8.14 -2.30 -21.29
C ILE A 247 -8.09 -0.90 -21.92
N PHE A 248 -6.91 -0.46 -22.36
CA PHE A 248 -6.75 0.85 -23.01
C PHE A 248 -7.47 0.93 -24.34
N ASP A 249 -7.41 -0.11 -25.17
CA ASP A 249 -8.14 -0.22 -26.44
C ASP A 249 -9.64 -0.31 -26.20
N THR A 250 -10.08 -0.94 -25.09
CA THR A 250 -11.49 -0.99 -24.71
C THR A 250 -11.99 0.37 -24.23
N ILE A 251 -11.23 1.07 -23.37
CA ILE A 251 -11.56 2.43 -22.93
C ILE A 251 -11.58 3.38 -24.13
N LYS A 252 -10.59 3.30 -25.01
CA LYS A 252 -10.54 4.07 -26.24
C LYS A 252 -11.72 3.75 -27.16
N GLY A 253 -12.09 2.47 -27.29
CA GLY A 253 -13.25 2.02 -28.06
C GLY A 253 -14.57 2.52 -27.49
N VAL A 254 -14.74 2.50 -26.15
CA VAL A 254 -15.92 3.02 -25.45
C VAL A 254 -16.03 4.56 -25.59
N VAL A 255 -14.91 5.27 -25.42
CA VAL A 255 -14.87 6.74 -25.59
C VAL A 255 -15.13 7.12 -27.04
N THR A 256 -14.55 6.41 -28.02
CA THR A 256 -14.75 6.68 -29.44
C THR A 256 -16.16 6.28 -29.91
N ARG A 257 -16.76 5.21 -29.36
CA ARG A 257 -18.17 4.84 -29.63
C ARG A 257 -19.15 5.86 -29.06
N ARG A 258 -18.88 6.41 -27.87
CA ARG A 258 -19.73 7.46 -27.29
C ARG A 258 -19.75 8.72 -28.14
N SER A 259 -18.65 9.01 -28.85
CA SER A 259 -18.60 10.12 -29.82
C SER A 259 -19.36 9.83 -31.13
N LYS A 260 -19.56 8.55 -31.50
CA LYS A 260 -20.34 8.17 -32.70
C LYS A 260 -21.84 7.94 -32.45
N ILE A 261 -22.22 7.57 -31.19
CA ILE A 261 -23.63 7.29 -30.84
C ILE A 261 -24.48 8.57 -30.68
N THR A 262 -23.85 9.76 -30.63
CA THR A 262 -24.60 11.03 -30.59
C THR A 262 -25.17 11.45 -31.95
N LEU A 263 -24.99 10.69 -33.03
CA LEU A 263 -25.34 11.05 -34.39
C LEU A 263 -26.20 10.03 -35.19
N GLU A 264 -26.63 8.90 -34.58
CA GLU A 264 -27.49 7.96 -35.34
C GLU A 264 -28.57 7.32 -34.44
N ASN A 265 -29.77 7.76 -34.72
CA ASN A 265 -31.15 7.31 -34.50
C ASN A 265 -31.51 6.09 -33.64
N ASN A 266 -32.41 6.34 -32.73
CA ASN A 266 -33.35 5.64 -31.85
C ASN A 266 -34.15 4.42 -32.43
N HIS A 267 -33.66 3.62 -33.34
CA HIS A 267 -34.48 2.51 -33.89
C HIS A 267 -33.95 1.09 -33.58
N ASP A 268 -32.72 0.92 -33.10
CA ASP A 268 -32.13 -0.42 -32.95
C ASP A 268 -32.05 -0.96 -31.50
N LEU A 269 -32.57 -0.22 -30.51
CA LEU A 269 -32.55 -0.67 -29.12
C LEU A 269 -33.57 -1.77 -28.78
N ASN A 270 -34.66 -1.86 -29.53
CA ASN A 270 -35.72 -2.86 -29.27
C ASN A 270 -35.45 -4.25 -29.88
N ALA A 271 -34.57 -4.36 -30.85
CA ALA A 271 -34.23 -5.63 -31.48
C ALA A 271 -33.19 -6.45 -30.64
N MET A 272 -32.38 -5.77 -29.84
CA MET A 272 -31.29 -6.38 -29.05
C MET A 272 -31.77 -6.97 -27.73
N GLU A 273 -32.90 -6.52 -27.21
CA GLU A 273 -33.49 -7.01 -25.95
C GLU A 273 -34.28 -8.31 -26.14
N LEU A 274 -34.77 -8.59 -27.38
CA LEU A 274 -35.52 -9.81 -27.69
C LEU A 274 -34.63 -11.04 -27.96
N GLU A 275 -33.35 -10.84 -28.31
CA GLU A 275 -32.41 -11.95 -28.61
C GLU A 275 -31.75 -12.53 -27.35
N LEU A 276 -31.85 -11.83 -26.20
CA LEU A 276 -31.25 -12.26 -24.92
C LEU A 276 -32.12 -13.23 -24.11
N GLN A 277 -33.36 -13.47 -24.51
CA GLN A 277 -34.31 -14.33 -23.76
C GLN A 277 -34.42 -15.76 -24.25
N GLY A 278 -33.70 -16.18 -25.24
CA GLY A 278 -33.97 -17.45 -25.92
C GLY A 278 -32.81 -18.45 -26.09
N LYS A 279 -31.96 -18.71 -25.10
CA LYS A 279 -31.13 -19.95 -25.13
C LYS A 279 -30.79 -20.45 -23.74
N PRO A 280 -31.25 -21.65 -23.32
CA PRO A 280 -30.79 -22.30 -22.09
C PRO A 280 -29.42 -22.93 -22.29
N LEU A 281 -28.52 -22.67 -21.36
CA LEU A 281 -27.20 -23.28 -21.28
C LEU A 281 -27.27 -24.41 -20.26
N CYS A 282 -27.51 -25.62 -20.72
CA CYS A 282 -27.14 -26.83 -20.01
C CYS A 282 -27.05 -27.98 -21.02
N ASN A 283 -25.86 -28.54 -21.19
CA ASN A 283 -25.75 -29.97 -21.50
C ASN A 283 -24.41 -30.51 -20.99
N CYS A 284 -24.48 -31.24 -19.88
CA CYS A 284 -23.53 -32.25 -19.50
C CYS A 284 -24.12 -33.59 -19.95
N SER A 285 -23.45 -34.33 -20.83
CA SER A 285 -23.45 -35.78 -20.80
C SER A 285 -22.43 -36.34 -21.80
N ASN A 286 -21.68 -37.30 -21.29
CA ASN A 286 -20.76 -38.18 -21.98
C ASN A 286 -21.44 -38.92 -23.12
N THR A 287 -20.75 -39.19 -24.22
CA THR A 287 -20.66 -40.52 -24.83
C THR A 287 -19.62 -40.53 -25.97
N GLU A 288 -18.98 -41.66 -26.09
CA GLU A 288 -17.83 -42.03 -26.93
C GLU A 288 -18.08 -42.05 -28.44
N ALA A 289 -16.98 -41.87 -29.15
CA ALA A 289 -16.53 -42.51 -30.40
C ALA A 289 -17.43 -42.51 -31.64
N THR A 290 -16.94 -41.98 -32.72
CA THR A 290 -16.52 -42.73 -33.92
C THR A 290 -16.08 -41.77 -35.04
N THR A 291 -14.97 -42.13 -35.64
CA THR A 291 -14.29 -41.63 -36.83
C THR A 291 -15.19 -41.43 -38.05
N THR A 292 -15.10 -40.31 -38.74
CA THR A 292 -15.03 -40.32 -40.23
C THR A 292 -14.56 -38.96 -40.78
N THR A 293 -13.53 -38.99 -41.56
CA THR A 293 -12.93 -37.98 -42.44
C THR A 293 -13.92 -37.39 -43.44
N THR A 294 -13.91 -36.04 -43.58
CA THR A 294 -13.95 -35.38 -44.90
C THR A 294 -13.53 -33.90 -44.81
N ASN A 295 -12.61 -33.57 -45.67
CA ASN A 295 -12.12 -32.22 -45.97
C ASN A 295 -13.23 -31.30 -46.46
N THR A 296 -13.24 -30.01 -46.04
CA THR A 296 -13.39 -28.88 -46.97
C THR A 296 -13.26 -27.52 -46.23
N SER A 297 -12.30 -26.70 -46.70
CA SER A 297 -12.31 -25.26 -46.86
C SER A 297 -12.36 -24.33 -45.62
N THR A 298 -11.19 -23.78 -45.31
CA THR A 298 -10.89 -22.48 -44.73
C THR A 298 -11.77 -21.37 -45.29
N LYS A 299 -12.52 -20.68 -44.38
CA LYS A 299 -12.72 -19.22 -44.38
C LYS A 299 -13.61 -18.80 -43.21
N SER A 300 -13.20 -17.70 -42.53
CA SER A 300 -13.93 -16.92 -41.49
C SER A 300 -13.72 -17.35 -40.01
N LEU A 301 -12.55 -17.07 -39.46
CA LEU A 301 -12.24 -17.11 -38.02
C LEU A 301 -11.74 -15.75 -37.49
N ALA A 302 -12.09 -14.64 -38.11
CA ALA A 302 -11.66 -13.30 -37.68
C ALA A 302 -12.76 -12.47 -36.98
N GLY A 303 -14.02 -12.96 -36.93
CA GLY A 303 -15.16 -12.20 -36.39
C GLY A 303 -15.53 -12.51 -34.93
N ASP A 304 -15.14 -13.69 -34.40
CA ASP A 304 -15.68 -14.20 -33.12
C ASP A 304 -14.81 -13.88 -31.90
N GLU A 305 -13.53 -13.58 -32.09
CA GLU A 305 -12.65 -13.15 -30.98
C GLU A 305 -12.88 -11.72 -30.51
N SER A 306 -13.31 -10.83 -31.39
CA SER A 306 -13.57 -9.41 -31.06
C SER A 306 -14.82 -9.26 -30.16
N SER A 307 -15.82 -10.11 -30.32
CA SER A 307 -17.05 -10.09 -29.52
C SER A 307 -16.83 -10.64 -28.11
N LYS A 308 -16.06 -11.72 -27.96
CA LYS A 308 -15.75 -12.32 -26.65
C LYS A 308 -14.84 -11.44 -25.80
N THR A 309 -13.93 -10.68 -26.41
CA THR A 309 -13.04 -9.74 -25.69
C THR A 309 -13.77 -8.50 -25.20
N GLY A 310 -14.71 -7.96 -25.94
CA GLY A 310 -15.54 -6.81 -25.54
C GLY A 310 -16.42 -7.12 -24.31
N PHE A 311 -17.03 -8.29 -24.28
CA PHE A 311 -17.90 -8.74 -23.19
C PHE A 311 -17.13 -8.99 -21.89
N SER A 312 -15.90 -9.53 -21.96
CA SER A 312 -15.01 -9.71 -20.80
C SER A 312 -14.58 -8.38 -20.19
N SER A 313 -14.32 -7.37 -21.02
CA SER A 313 -13.88 -6.04 -20.55
C SER A 313 -15.00 -5.25 -19.88
N LEU A 314 -16.24 -5.34 -20.34
CA LEU A 314 -17.39 -4.71 -19.71
C LEU A 314 -17.69 -5.28 -18.32
N LYS A 315 -17.56 -6.59 -18.13
CA LYS A 315 -17.68 -7.24 -16.82
C LYS A 315 -16.62 -6.72 -15.85
N THR A 316 -15.39 -6.55 -16.31
CA THR A 316 -14.29 -6.02 -15.49
C THR A 316 -14.55 -4.58 -15.06
N ILE A 317 -15.00 -3.71 -15.97
CA ILE A 317 -15.34 -2.31 -15.64
C ILE A 317 -16.49 -2.26 -14.63
N LYS A 318 -17.54 -3.07 -14.82
CA LYS A 318 -18.66 -3.15 -13.87
C LYS A 318 -18.21 -3.59 -12.49
N LEU A 319 -17.31 -4.56 -12.42
CA LEU A 319 -16.71 -5.02 -11.14
C LEU A 319 -15.93 -3.88 -10.45
N LEU A 320 -15.07 -3.18 -11.18
CA LEU A 320 -14.29 -2.05 -10.63
C LEU A 320 -15.21 -0.93 -10.13
N LEU A 321 -16.25 -0.59 -10.89
CA LEU A 321 -17.25 0.41 -10.49
C LEU A 321 -18.01 -0.01 -9.23
N ARG A 322 -18.25 -1.31 -9.03
CA ARG A 322 -18.89 -1.86 -7.83
C ARG A 322 -18.02 -1.69 -6.58
N LEU A 323 -16.69 -1.81 -6.71
CA LEU A 323 -15.74 -1.65 -5.60
C LEU A 323 -15.49 -0.17 -5.23
N LEU A 324 -15.75 0.75 -6.16
CA LEU A 324 -15.46 2.18 -6.02
C LEU A 324 -16.09 2.83 -4.77
N PRO A 325 -17.36 2.55 -4.38
CA PRO A 325 -17.95 3.16 -3.18
C PRO A 325 -17.18 2.81 -1.91
N ILE A 326 -16.82 1.54 -1.70
CA ILE A 326 -16.03 1.10 -0.55
C ILE A 326 -14.64 1.73 -0.60
N TRP A 327 -13.99 1.71 -1.76
CA TRP A 327 -12.69 2.34 -1.99
C TRP A 327 -12.70 3.83 -1.61
N THR A 328 -13.75 4.56 -1.97
CA THR A 328 -13.89 6.01 -1.66
C THR A 328 -14.02 6.25 -0.15
N MET A 329 -14.75 5.41 0.58
CA MET A 329 -14.90 5.56 2.03
C MET A 329 -13.58 5.30 2.78
N LEU A 330 -12.71 4.47 2.24
CA LEU A 330 -11.40 4.17 2.82
C LEU A 330 -10.38 5.33 2.66
N LEU A 331 -10.64 6.31 1.79
CA LEU A 331 -9.73 7.45 1.59
C LEU A 331 -9.49 8.25 2.88
N MET A 332 -10.52 8.45 3.71
CA MET A 332 -10.35 9.20 4.96
C MET A 332 -9.47 8.45 5.98
N PHE A 333 -9.52 7.11 6.00
CA PHE A 333 -8.55 6.31 6.75
C PHE A 333 -7.13 6.58 6.27
N ALA A 334 -6.90 6.58 4.96
CA ALA A 334 -5.58 6.86 4.39
C ALA A 334 -5.09 8.29 4.69
N VAL A 335 -5.98 9.29 4.74
CA VAL A 335 -5.65 10.67 5.18
C VAL A 335 -5.14 10.69 6.62
N ILE A 336 -5.81 9.97 7.54
CA ILE A 336 -5.34 9.84 8.94
C ILE A 336 -3.97 9.16 8.98
N PHE A 337 -3.76 8.15 8.16
CA PHE A 337 -2.53 7.35 8.12
C PHE A 337 -1.30 8.12 7.59
N GLN A 338 -1.50 9.29 6.99
CA GLN A 338 -0.41 10.20 6.59
C GLN A 338 0.07 11.12 7.74
N GLN A 339 -0.72 11.27 8.82
CA GLN A 339 -0.37 12.20 9.91
C GLN A 339 0.93 11.86 10.64
N PRO A 340 1.29 10.58 10.88
CA PRO A 340 2.58 10.21 11.46
C PRO A 340 3.79 10.81 10.76
N ALA A 341 3.82 10.79 9.43
CA ALA A 341 4.93 11.31 8.64
C ALA A 341 4.94 12.85 8.50
N THR A 342 3.88 13.53 8.95
CA THR A 342 3.70 14.98 8.79
C THR A 342 3.47 15.67 10.14
N PHE A 343 2.22 15.96 10.47
CA PHE A 343 1.91 16.81 11.64
C PHE A 343 2.12 16.13 13.00
N PHE A 344 2.04 14.79 13.11
CA PHE A 344 2.39 14.14 14.39
C PHE A 344 3.90 14.27 14.68
N THR A 345 4.74 14.19 13.66
CA THR A 345 6.19 14.44 13.81
C THR A 345 6.42 15.90 14.22
N LYS A 346 5.74 16.87 13.60
CA LYS A 346 5.83 18.29 13.98
C LYS A 346 5.30 18.57 15.39
N GLN A 347 4.18 17.93 15.78
CA GLN A 347 3.67 17.97 17.16
C GLN A 347 4.72 17.46 18.15
N GLY A 348 5.40 16.35 17.83
CA GLY A 348 6.47 15.77 18.65
C GLY A 348 7.68 16.69 18.82
N MET A 349 8.00 17.51 17.80
CA MET A 349 9.09 18.50 17.89
C MET A 349 8.83 19.58 18.94
N ALA A 350 7.57 19.91 19.18
CA ALA A 350 7.14 20.94 20.13
C ALA A 350 6.96 20.42 21.58
N LEU A 351 7.32 19.17 21.86
CA LEU A 351 7.19 18.50 23.15
C LEU A 351 8.56 18.28 23.83
N LYS A 352 8.55 17.99 25.15
CA LYS A 352 9.76 17.62 25.90
C LYS A 352 10.23 16.25 25.43
N ARG A 353 11.38 16.21 24.73
CA ARG A 353 11.94 15.03 24.09
C ARG A 353 13.06 14.33 24.90
N ASN A 354 13.49 14.97 26.01
CA ASN A 354 14.62 14.48 26.78
C ASN A 354 14.22 13.31 27.69
N ILE A 355 15.00 12.24 27.64
CA ILE A 355 15.00 11.13 28.62
C ILE A 355 16.32 11.20 29.39
N GLY A 356 16.23 11.64 30.64
CA GLY A 356 17.44 11.92 31.41
C GLY A 356 18.25 13.09 30.84
N PRO A 357 19.51 13.25 31.27
CA PRO A 357 20.33 14.42 30.91
C PRO A 357 20.90 14.36 29.49
N ASN A 358 21.16 13.17 28.94
CA ASN A 358 22.01 13.01 27.76
C ASN A 358 21.29 12.47 26.52
N PHE A 359 20.02 12.01 26.62
CA PHE A 359 19.34 11.40 25.49
C PHE A 359 18.08 12.19 25.09
N LYS A 360 18.00 12.50 23.79
CA LYS A 360 16.88 13.21 23.20
C LYS A 360 16.21 12.35 22.13
N ILE A 361 14.91 12.07 22.29
CA ILE A 361 14.14 11.26 21.35
C ILE A 361 13.87 12.07 20.08
N PRO A 362 14.23 11.58 18.88
CA PRO A 362 13.77 12.15 17.63
C PRO A 362 12.27 11.90 17.46
N PRO A 363 11.45 12.91 17.12
CA PRO A 363 9.99 12.74 17.03
C PRO A 363 9.55 11.69 16.02
N ALA A 364 10.27 11.57 14.91
CA ALA A 364 9.99 10.59 13.87
C ALA A 364 10.12 9.13 14.37
N THR A 365 10.95 8.85 15.40
CA THR A 365 11.08 7.50 15.95
C THR A 365 9.80 6.97 16.57
N LEU A 366 8.87 7.84 16.99
CA LEU A 366 7.56 7.40 17.49
C LEU A 366 6.74 6.65 16.45
N GLN A 367 6.99 6.86 15.16
CA GLN A 367 6.34 6.08 14.08
C GLN A 367 6.69 4.60 14.17
N SER A 368 7.84 4.23 14.76
CA SER A 368 8.21 2.83 15.01
C SER A 368 7.22 2.11 15.93
N THR A 369 6.53 2.85 16.79
CA THR A 369 5.48 2.30 17.67
C THR A 369 4.35 1.68 16.85
N ILE A 370 4.00 2.21 15.67
CA ILE A 370 3.03 1.60 14.76
C ILE A 370 3.52 0.23 14.34
N THR A 371 4.74 0.13 13.80
CA THR A 371 5.32 -1.13 13.33
C THR A 371 5.49 -2.13 14.49
N LEU A 372 5.92 -1.65 15.64
CA LEU A 372 6.07 -2.49 16.84
C LEU A 372 4.71 -3.02 17.32
N SER A 373 3.67 -2.19 17.31
CA SER A 373 2.30 -2.59 17.64
C SER A 373 1.81 -3.68 16.69
N ILE A 374 2.08 -3.56 15.39
CA ILE A 374 1.72 -4.57 14.39
C ILE A 374 2.42 -5.89 14.70
N ILE A 375 3.74 -5.88 14.91
CA ILE A 375 4.54 -7.09 15.17
C ILE A 375 4.06 -7.80 16.45
N LEU A 376 3.77 -7.05 17.52
CA LEU A 376 3.37 -7.62 18.80
C LEU A 376 1.91 -8.09 18.80
N LEU A 377 1.02 -7.35 18.15
CA LEU A 377 -0.42 -7.61 18.22
C LEU A 377 -0.91 -8.55 17.12
N MET A 378 -0.19 -8.71 16.00
CA MET A 378 -0.58 -9.63 14.93
C MET A 378 -0.73 -11.08 15.41
N PRO A 379 0.22 -11.66 16.17
CA PRO A 379 0.05 -12.99 16.75
C PRO A 379 -1.12 -13.09 17.76
N LEU A 380 -1.37 -12.01 18.49
CA LEU A 380 -2.51 -11.94 19.43
C LEU A 380 -3.84 -11.89 18.66
N TYR A 381 -3.89 -11.15 17.56
CA TYR A 381 -5.03 -11.10 16.64
C TYR A 381 -5.37 -12.51 16.12
N ASP A 382 -4.40 -13.23 15.59
CA ASP A 382 -4.61 -14.54 14.98
C ASP A 382 -5.01 -15.62 16.02
N LYS A 383 -4.36 -15.61 17.20
CA LYS A 383 -4.54 -16.67 18.21
C LYS A 383 -5.68 -16.42 19.20
N VAL A 384 -6.04 -15.16 19.43
CA VAL A 384 -7.02 -14.79 20.47
C VAL A 384 -8.25 -14.12 19.85
N LEU A 385 -8.07 -13.06 19.06
CA LEU A 385 -9.19 -12.26 18.56
C LEU A 385 -10.04 -13.01 17.54
N ILE A 386 -9.42 -13.72 16.57
CA ILE A 386 -10.18 -14.51 15.59
C ILE A 386 -10.98 -15.65 16.25
N PRO A 387 -10.40 -16.51 17.13
CA PRO A 387 -11.17 -17.55 17.80
C PRO A 387 -12.27 -17.01 18.72
N MET A 388 -11.99 -15.90 19.44
CA MET A 388 -12.97 -15.23 20.29
C MET A 388 -14.14 -14.69 19.48
N ALA A 389 -13.86 -14.06 18.35
CA ALA A 389 -14.86 -13.52 17.45
C ALA A 389 -15.74 -14.62 16.84
N LYS A 390 -15.17 -15.76 16.45
CA LYS A 390 -15.93 -16.96 16.01
C LYS A 390 -16.87 -17.46 17.11
N LYS A 391 -16.41 -17.47 18.36
CA LYS A 391 -17.20 -17.93 19.50
C LYS A 391 -18.35 -16.98 19.86
N ILE A 392 -18.13 -15.66 19.72
CA ILE A 392 -19.13 -14.62 20.02
C ILE A 392 -20.16 -14.50 18.88
N SER A 393 -19.70 -14.52 17.63
CA SER A 393 -20.55 -14.32 16.45
C SER A 393 -21.45 -15.52 16.13
N LYS A 394 -21.22 -16.69 16.75
CA LYS A 394 -21.90 -17.97 16.42
C LYS A 394 -21.85 -18.35 14.93
N ASN A 395 -21.05 -17.67 14.14
CA ASN A 395 -20.87 -17.85 12.71
C ASN A 395 -19.55 -18.57 12.46
N GLU A 396 -19.54 -19.68 11.76
CA GLU A 396 -18.32 -20.43 11.44
C GLU A 396 -17.31 -19.62 10.62
N LYS A 397 -17.79 -18.66 9.82
CA LYS A 397 -16.95 -17.73 9.02
C LYS A 397 -16.28 -16.63 9.88
N GLY A 398 -16.65 -16.44 11.16
CA GLY A 398 -16.06 -15.41 12.03
C GLY A 398 -16.48 -13.98 11.68
N ILE A 399 -15.56 -13.00 11.84
CA ILE A 399 -15.79 -11.59 11.45
C ILE A 399 -15.60 -11.45 9.96
N THR A 400 -16.57 -10.88 9.25
CA THR A 400 -16.44 -10.60 7.81
C THR A 400 -15.30 -9.60 7.55
N VAL A 401 -14.67 -9.68 6.38
CA VAL A 401 -13.58 -8.77 5.99
C VAL A 401 -14.02 -7.31 6.07
N MET A 402 -15.25 -7.01 5.65
CA MET A 402 -15.83 -5.65 5.73
C MET A 402 -15.99 -5.18 7.18
N THR A 403 -16.54 -6.02 8.07
CA THR A 403 -16.66 -5.66 9.48
C THR A 403 -15.29 -5.41 10.10
N ARG A 404 -14.29 -6.20 9.74
CA ARG A 404 -12.90 -6.02 10.18
C ARG A 404 -12.35 -4.66 9.75
N MET A 405 -12.49 -4.28 8.48
CA MET A 405 -12.09 -2.97 7.99
C MET A 405 -12.83 -1.84 8.72
N GLY A 406 -14.13 -2.00 8.98
CA GLY A 406 -14.91 -1.03 9.76
C GLY A 406 -14.41 -0.83 11.19
N ILE A 407 -14.05 -1.91 11.90
CA ILE A 407 -13.45 -1.83 13.24
C ILE A 407 -12.15 -1.02 13.19
N GLY A 408 -11.28 -1.29 12.21
CA GLY A 408 -10.04 -0.53 12.05
C GLY A 408 -10.27 0.95 11.74
N MET A 409 -11.21 1.28 10.86
CA MET A 409 -11.60 2.68 10.59
C MET A 409 -12.08 3.38 11.87
N PHE A 410 -12.90 2.72 12.68
CA PHE A 410 -13.37 3.27 13.96
C PHE A 410 -12.22 3.54 14.93
N ILE A 411 -11.27 2.62 15.05
CA ILE A 411 -10.07 2.79 15.89
C ILE A 411 -9.22 3.98 15.40
N SER A 412 -9.11 4.19 14.08
CA SER A 412 -8.37 5.34 13.53
C SER A 412 -9.03 6.69 13.89
N ILE A 413 -10.37 6.73 13.97
CA ILE A 413 -11.09 7.92 14.44
C ILE A 413 -10.77 8.19 15.91
N ILE A 414 -10.74 7.16 16.76
CA ILE A 414 -10.34 7.33 18.17
C ILE A 414 -8.90 7.85 18.25
N ALA A 415 -7.99 7.34 17.42
CA ALA A 415 -6.60 7.79 17.41
C ALA A 415 -6.47 9.28 17.07
N ILE A 416 -7.20 9.77 16.05
CA ILE A 416 -7.15 11.20 15.68
C ILE A 416 -7.85 12.10 16.72
N VAL A 417 -8.90 11.61 17.38
CA VAL A 417 -9.53 12.34 18.52
C VAL A 417 -8.54 12.49 19.68
N ILE A 418 -7.81 11.42 20.03
CA ILE A 418 -6.76 11.49 21.05
C ILE A 418 -5.67 12.48 20.64
N ALA A 419 -5.26 12.46 19.36
CA ALA A 419 -4.29 13.44 18.85
C ALA A 419 -4.78 14.88 19.02
N ALA A 420 -6.06 15.16 18.75
CA ALA A 420 -6.69 16.46 18.95
C ALA A 420 -6.69 16.88 20.44
N LEU A 421 -7.01 15.96 21.34
CA LEU A 421 -7.03 16.22 22.78
C LEU A 421 -5.62 16.49 23.32
N VAL A 422 -4.63 15.70 22.91
CA VAL A 422 -3.22 15.89 23.29
C VAL A 422 -2.70 17.23 22.76
N GLU A 423 -3.05 17.60 21.53
CA GLU A 423 -2.66 18.88 20.95
C GLU A 423 -3.30 20.05 21.69
N ARG A 424 -4.58 19.97 22.03
CA ARG A 424 -5.25 21.00 22.84
C ARG A 424 -4.59 21.15 24.21
N LYS A 425 -4.19 20.03 24.86
CA LYS A 425 -3.45 20.06 26.13
C LYS A 425 -2.08 20.73 25.96
N ARG A 426 -1.35 20.38 24.89
CA ARG A 426 -0.05 21.00 24.57
C ARG A 426 -0.17 22.52 24.41
N LEU A 427 -1.16 22.98 23.64
CA LEU A 427 -1.40 24.42 23.42
C LEU A 427 -1.75 25.15 24.71
N LYS A 428 -2.54 24.49 25.60
CA LYS A 428 -2.86 25.07 26.91
C LYS A 428 -1.59 25.29 27.75
N ILE A 429 -0.77 24.24 27.88
CA ILE A 429 0.51 24.30 28.62
C ILE A 429 1.46 25.33 28.00
N SER A 430 1.57 25.35 26.64
CA SER A 430 2.40 26.34 25.95
C SER A 430 2.01 27.78 26.24
N LYS A 431 0.70 28.08 26.39
CA LYS A 431 0.20 29.40 26.80
C LYS A 431 0.52 29.73 28.26
N GLU A 432 0.34 28.75 29.16
CA GLU A 432 0.67 28.87 30.57
C GLU A 432 2.17 29.15 30.78
N MET A 433 3.03 28.48 30.01
CA MET A 433 4.49 28.71 30.01
C MET A 433 4.85 30.13 29.55
N LYS A 434 4.15 30.71 28.57
CA LYS A 434 4.36 32.13 28.16
C LYS A 434 3.98 33.10 29.27
N THR A 435 3.01 32.76 30.14
CA THR A 435 2.54 33.60 31.23
C THR A 435 3.35 33.40 32.51
N SER A 436 3.81 32.17 32.80
CA SER A 436 4.54 31.81 34.03
C SER A 436 5.69 30.87 33.71
N PRO A 437 6.84 31.34 33.18
CA PRO A 437 7.92 30.51 32.66
C PRO A 437 8.56 29.58 33.69
N ASN A 438 8.50 29.92 34.98
CA ASN A 438 9.24 29.23 36.05
C ASN A 438 8.44 28.11 36.75
N THR A 439 7.16 27.96 36.44
CA THR A 439 6.26 27.06 37.19
C THR A 439 5.69 25.91 36.34
N THR A 440 5.80 25.98 35.01
CA THR A 440 5.13 25.01 34.11
C THR A 440 6.16 24.24 33.29
N GLU A 441 6.16 22.91 33.40
CA GLU A 441 6.98 22.06 32.56
C GLU A 441 6.31 21.73 31.19
N PRO A 442 7.09 21.64 30.10
CA PRO A 442 6.57 21.24 28.80
C PRO A 442 6.06 19.78 28.83
N LEU A 443 4.99 19.52 28.10
CA LEU A 443 4.38 18.19 27.98
C LEU A 443 5.37 17.18 27.38
N SER A 444 5.46 15.99 28.00
CA SER A 444 6.35 14.92 27.53
C SER A 444 5.92 14.35 26.18
N ILE A 445 6.87 13.96 25.32
CA ILE A 445 6.63 13.34 24.02
C ILE A 445 5.87 12.01 24.11
N PHE A 446 5.90 11.32 25.25
CA PHE A 446 5.19 10.05 25.47
C PHE A 446 3.66 10.19 25.46
N TRP A 447 3.11 11.42 25.58
CA TRP A 447 1.69 11.65 25.39
C TRP A 447 1.21 11.37 23.97
N LEU A 448 2.12 11.25 23.00
CA LEU A 448 1.79 10.86 21.63
C LEU A 448 1.68 9.32 21.45
N LEU A 449 2.20 8.51 22.36
CA LEU A 449 2.20 7.04 22.21
C LEU A 449 0.80 6.44 22.01
N PRO A 450 -0.27 6.85 22.76
CA PRO A 450 -1.58 6.26 22.57
C PRO A 450 -2.10 6.40 21.14
N GLN A 451 -1.92 7.54 20.48
CA GLN A 451 -2.38 7.75 19.09
C GLN A 451 -1.59 6.87 18.10
N TYR A 452 -0.28 6.65 18.32
CA TYR A 452 0.53 5.76 17.47
C TYR A 452 0.19 4.27 17.68
N ILE A 453 -0.05 3.84 18.92
CA ILE A 453 -0.46 2.47 19.24
C ILE A 453 -1.82 2.17 18.59
N LEU A 454 -2.79 3.06 18.74
CA LEU A 454 -4.11 2.89 18.14
C LEU A 454 -4.05 2.86 16.61
N LEU A 455 -3.18 3.65 15.99
CA LEU A 455 -2.95 3.56 14.54
C LEU A 455 -2.36 2.22 14.15
N GLY A 456 -1.43 1.65 14.94
CA GLY A 456 -0.90 0.31 14.70
C GLY A 456 -1.96 -0.79 14.82
N ILE A 457 -2.87 -0.68 15.81
CA ILE A 457 -4.02 -1.58 15.94
C ILE A 457 -4.96 -1.42 14.74
N SER A 458 -5.29 -0.18 14.38
CA SER A 458 -6.13 0.14 13.24
C SER A 458 -5.57 -0.42 11.93
N ASP A 459 -4.24 -0.40 11.76
CA ASP A 459 -3.53 -0.94 10.60
C ASP A 459 -3.78 -2.45 10.42
N ILE A 460 -3.66 -3.23 11.50
CA ILE A 460 -3.91 -4.68 11.48
C ILE A 460 -5.34 -4.99 10.97
N PHE A 461 -6.33 -4.22 11.42
CA PHE A 461 -7.72 -4.45 11.04
C PHE A 461 -8.05 -3.95 9.64
N THR A 462 -7.64 -2.72 9.32
CA THR A 462 -8.03 -2.06 8.06
C THR A 462 -7.15 -2.47 6.90
N VAL A 463 -5.82 -2.41 7.05
CA VAL A 463 -4.89 -2.62 5.92
C VAL A 463 -4.87 -4.08 5.50
N VAL A 464 -4.78 -5.01 6.45
CA VAL A 464 -4.89 -6.45 6.15
C VAL A 464 -6.27 -6.77 5.57
N GLY A 465 -7.34 -6.15 6.12
CA GLY A 465 -8.69 -6.27 5.58
C GLY A 465 -8.82 -5.76 4.16
N MET A 466 -8.26 -4.58 3.84
CA MET A 466 -8.25 -4.04 2.47
C MET A 466 -7.50 -4.95 1.49
N GLN A 467 -6.35 -5.47 1.87
CA GLN A 467 -5.59 -6.39 1.02
C GLN A 467 -6.40 -7.63 0.70
N GLU A 468 -7.02 -8.24 1.71
CA GLU A 468 -7.87 -9.42 1.54
C GLU A 468 -9.11 -9.11 0.70
N PHE A 469 -9.80 -8.00 0.97
CA PHE A 469 -10.99 -7.58 0.26
C PHE A 469 -10.73 -7.36 -1.23
N PHE A 470 -9.79 -6.46 -1.57
CA PHE A 470 -9.51 -6.16 -2.98
C PHE A 470 -8.89 -7.35 -3.74
N TYR A 471 -8.22 -8.26 -3.02
CA TYR A 471 -7.68 -9.48 -3.63
C TYR A 471 -8.75 -10.54 -3.89
N SER A 472 -9.74 -10.69 -3.00
CA SER A 472 -10.81 -11.70 -3.12
C SER A 472 -11.90 -11.30 -4.11
N GLU A 473 -12.26 -10.01 -4.16
CA GLU A 473 -13.32 -9.51 -5.04
C GLU A 473 -12.92 -9.43 -6.52
N VAL A 474 -11.62 -9.59 -6.83
CA VAL A 474 -11.09 -9.52 -8.19
C VAL A 474 -10.79 -10.92 -8.73
N PRO A 475 -11.16 -11.26 -10.00
CA PRO A 475 -10.88 -12.55 -10.61
C PRO A 475 -9.39 -12.92 -10.55
N VAL A 476 -9.09 -14.22 -10.48
CA VAL A 476 -7.72 -14.77 -10.35
C VAL A 476 -6.73 -14.18 -11.36
N ARG A 477 -7.20 -13.92 -12.60
CA ARG A 477 -6.38 -13.31 -13.67
C ARG A 477 -6.03 -11.84 -13.44
N MET A 478 -6.68 -11.17 -12.48
CA MET A 478 -6.56 -9.72 -12.22
C MET A 478 -6.12 -9.42 -10.78
N ARG A 479 -5.55 -10.37 -10.07
CA ARG A 479 -5.12 -10.20 -8.68
C ARG A 479 -4.10 -9.08 -8.48
N THR A 480 -3.23 -8.85 -9.48
CA THR A 480 -2.31 -7.70 -9.51
C THR A 480 -3.08 -6.36 -9.48
N MET A 481 -4.24 -6.29 -10.18
CA MET A 481 -5.13 -5.13 -10.13
C MET A 481 -5.76 -4.95 -8.74
N GLY A 482 -6.14 -6.03 -8.05
CA GLY A 482 -6.63 -5.98 -6.67
C GLY A 482 -5.60 -5.36 -5.72
N PHE A 483 -4.34 -5.78 -5.82
CA PHE A 483 -3.25 -5.17 -5.06
C PHE A 483 -3.02 -3.69 -5.42
N ALA A 484 -3.11 -3.35 -6.70
CA ALA A 484 -2.99 -1.98 -7.17
C ALA A 484 -4.16 -1.08 -6.67
N LEU A 485 -5.39 -1.60 -6.60
CA LEU A 485 -6.52 -0.90 -6.00
C LEU A 485 -6.30 -0.63 -4.51
N TYR A 486 -5.78 -1.61 -3.77
CA TYR A 486 -5.42 -1.43 -2.37
C TYR A 486 -4.38 -0.31 -2.18
N THR A 487 -3.27 -0.32 -2.91
CA THR A 487 -2.23 0.69 -2.79
C THR A 487 -2.70 2.07 -3.23
N SER A 488 -3.62 2.15 -4.21
CA SER A 488 -4.20 3.40 -4.70
C SER A 488 -5.04 4.13 -3.65
N VAL A 489 -5.61 3.43 -2.65
CA VAL A 489 -6.29 4.07 -1.51
C VAL A 489 -5.33 5.01 -0.78
N PHE A 490 -4.11 4.53 -0.48
CA PHE A 490 -3.07 5.35 0.15
C PHE A 490 -2.56 6.45 -0.78
N GLY A 491 -2.41 6.16 -2.07
CA GLY A 491 -1.97 7.13 -3.06
C GLY A 491 -2.93 8.31 -3.18
N VAL A 492 -4.20 8.03 -3.46
CA VAL A 492 -5.24 9.06 -3.57
C VAL A 492 -5.52 9.71 -2.22
N GLY A 493 -5.53 8.96 -1.12
CA GLY A 493 -5.68 9.50 0.23
C GLY A 493 -4.58 10.51 0.59
N SER A 494 -3.33 10.26 0.14
CA SER A 494 -2.23 11.22 0.32
C SER A 494 -2.46 12.51 -0.48
N PHE A 495 -2.96 12.43 -1.72
CA PHE A 495 -3.34 13.63 -2.50
C PHE A 495 -4.51 14.37 -1.86
N VAL A 496 -5.52 13.65 -1.34
CA VAL A 496 -6.63 14.27 -0.59
C VAL A 496 -6.11 14.98 0.64
N SER A 497 -5.17 14.38 1.40
CA SER A 497 -4.52 15.03 2.54
C SER A 497 -3.78 16.33 2.13
N ALA A 498 -3.01 16.29 1.04
CA ALA A 498 -2.33 17.45 0.50
C ALA A 498 -3.31 18.56 0.09
N ALA A 499 -4.40 18.21 -0.59
CA ALA A 499 -5.44 19.14 -1.00
C ALA A 499 -6.16 19.77 0.21
N LEU A 500 -6.52 18.98 1.22
CA LEU A 500 -7.13 19.47 2.46
C LEU A 500 -6.24 20.51 3.16
N ILE A 501 -4.94 20.22 3.30
CA ILE A 501 -3.99 21.16 3.92
C ILE A 501 -3.95 22.46 3.10
N SER A 502 -3.84 22.38 1.77
CA SER A 502 -3.76 23.56 0.90
C SER A 502 -5.03 24.42 0.96
N VAL A 503 -6.21 23.80 0.95
CA VAL A 503 -7.51 24.48 1.04
C VAL A 503 -7.65 25.18 2.39
N ILE A 504 -7.35 24.48 3.50
CA ILE A 504 -7.45 25.03 4.85
C ILE A 504 -6.44 26.17 5.03
N GLU A 505 -5.22 26.03 4.54
CA GLU A 505 -4.22 27.09 4.59
C GLU A 505 -4.69 28.34 3.83
N SER A 506 -5.18 28.20 2.62
CA SER A 506 -5.71 29.31 1.82
C SER A 506 -6.87 30.02 2.53
N TYR A 507 -7.80 29.25 3.11
CA TYR A 507 -8.95 29.78 3.83
C TYR A 507 -8.53 30.53 5.12
N THR A 508 -7.60 29.97 5.90
CA THR A 508 -7.16 30.55 7.16
C THR A 508 -6.27 31.79 6.97
N LYS A 509 -5.45 31.82 5.91
CA LYS A 509 -4.66 33.01 5.52
C LYS A 509 -5.54 34.17 5.04
N SER A 510 -6.59 33.87 4.28
CA SER A 510 -7.53 34.89 3.75
C SER A 510 -8.28 35.66 4.87
N ARG A 511 -8.44 35.07 6.06
CA ARG A 511 -9.11 35.69 7.22
C ARG A 511 -8.21 36.53 8.13
N GLY A 512 -7.09 37.05 7.64
CA GLY A 512 -6.25 38.02 8.35
C GLY A 512 -5.12 37.43 9.20
N GLY A 513 -4.71 36.20 8.95
CA GLY A 513 -3.44 35.61 9.44
C GLY A 513 -3.36 35.27 10.94
N LYS A 514 -4.15 35.90 11.83
CA LYS A 514 -4.13 35.66 13.28
C LYS A 514 -4.63 34.28 13.73
N HIS A 515 -5.21 33.47 12.80
CA HIS A 515 -5.77 32.16 13.08
C HIS A 515 -5.30 31.11 12.09
N ASN A 516 -4.04 31.19 11.63
CA ASN A 516 -3.47 30.16 10.74
C ASN A 516 -3.33 28.83 11.50
N TRP A 517 -4.04 27.80 11.02
CA TRP A 517 -3.99 26.47 11.65
C TRP A 517 -2.62 25.82 11.52
N PHE A 518 -1.86 26.16 10.49
CA PHE A 518 -0.54 25.62 10.17
C PHE A 518 0.57 26.66 10.33
N ALA A 519 0.48 27.52 11.36
CA ALA A 519 1.52 28.50 11.64
C ALA A 519 2.89 27.83 11.79
N ASP A 520 3.95 28.52 11.37
CA ASP A 520 5.32 28.01 11.47
C ASP A 520 5.78 27.92 12.92
N ASP A 521 5.34 28.87 13.77
CA ASP A 521 5.47 28.70 15.20
C ASP A 521 4.43 27.71 15.73
N MET A 522 4.89 26.57 16.18
CA MET A 522 4.04 25.53 16.76
C MET A 522 3.31 25.96 18.03
N SER A 523 3.73 27.07 18.69
CA SER A 523 3.03 27.61 19.86
C SER A 523 1.75 28.36 19.48
N GLU A 524 1.63 28.80 18.24
CA GLU A 524 0.49 29.51 17.67
C GLU A 524 -0.36 28.66 16.73
N ALA A 525 0.24 27.58 16.18
CA ALA A 525 -0.43 26.65 15.29
C ALA A 525 -1.64 25.98 15.98
N ARG A 526 -2.77 25.91 15.27
CA ARG A 526 -4.02 25.33 15.77
C ARG A 526 -4.28 23.96 15.11
N LEU A 527 -3.30 23.04 15.26
CA LEU A 527 -3.44 21.66 14.75
C LEU A 527 -4.58 20.89 15.42
N ASP A 528 -5.01 21.32 16.63
CA ASP A 528 -6.19 20.77 17.30
C ASP A 528 -7.45 20.88 16.41
N ASN A 529 -7.66 22.04 15.76
CA ASN A 529 -8.80 22.25 14.85
C ASN A 529 -8.71 21.36 13.61
N TYR A 530 -7.51 21.17 13.06
CA TYR A 530 -7.28 20.29 11.93
C TYR A 530 -7.59 18.82 12.28
N TYR A 531 -7.14 18.36 13.44
CA TYR A 531 -7.43 16.99 13.89
C TYR A 531 -8.92 16.77 14.18
N TRP A 532 -9.62 17.77 14.73
CA TRP A 532 -11.07 17.70 14.90
C TRP A 532 -11.81 17.65 13.56
N LEU A 533 -11.36 18.41 12.56
CA LEU A 533 -11.91 18.33 11.20
C LEU A 533 -11.71 16.94 10.61
N LEU A 534 -10.51 16.36 10.75
CA LEU A 534 -10.24 14.99 10.29
C LEU A 534 -11.11 13.96 11.02
N ALA A 535 -11.30 14.11 12.34
CA ALA A 535 -12.18 13.24 13.12
C ALA A 535 -13.63 13.30 12.63
N LEU A 536 -14.16 14.50 12.38
CA LEU A 536 -15.52 14.70 11.88
C LEU A 536 -15.72 14.10 10.47
N THR A 537 -14.83 14.44 9.54
CA THR A 537 -14.92 13.93 8.16
C THR A 537 -14.74 12.41 8.09
N SER A 538 -13.88 11.85 8.93
CA SER A 538 -13.69 10.40 9.02
C SER A 538 -14.90 9.71 9.69
N ALA A 539 -15.54 10.34 10.68
CA ALA A 539 -16.77 9.81 11.27
C ALA A 539 -17.92 9.78 10.25
N ILE A 540 -18.07 10.83 9.43
CA ILE A 540 -19.04 10.85 8.34
C ILE A 540 -18.74 9.73 7.32
N SER A 541 -17.48 9.61 6.89
CA SER A 541 -17.05 8.55 5.98
C SER A 541 -17.32 7.15 6.54
N PHE A 542 -17.09 6.94 7.83
CA PHE A 542 -17.35 5.69 8.52
C PHE A 542 -18.85 5.35 8.58
N LEU A 543 -19.71 6.33 8.87
CA LEU A 543 -21.16 6.13 8.84
C LEU A 543 -21.66 5.77 7.43
N MET A 544 -21.15 6.46 6.40
CA MET A 544 -21.46 6.10 5.01
C MET A 544 -20.93 4.71 4.65
N TYR A 545 -19.74 4.34 5.13
CA TYR A 545 -19.20 2.99 4.96
C TYR A 545 -20.13 1.92 5.52
N ILE A 546 -20.65 2.10 6.74
CA ILE A 546 -21.60 1.15 7.35
C ILE A 546 -22.87 1.00 6.48
N VAL A 547 -23.39 2.12 5.95
CA VAL A 547 -24.55 2.09 5.05
C VAL A 547 -24.24 1.31 3.78
N ILE A 548 -23.10 1.60 3.13
CA ILE A 548 -22.69 0.92 1.89
C ILE A 548 -22.50 -0.59 2.14
N CYS A 549 -21.88 -0.98 3.26
CA CYS A 549 -21.67 -2.40 3.58
C CYS A 549 -22.98 -3.19 3.73
N LYS A 550 -24.09 -2.55 4.13
CA LYS A 550 -25.40 -3.20 4.21
C LYS A 550 -26.00 -3.54 2.84
N TYR A 551 -25.65 -2.75 1.81
CA TYR A 551 -26.17 -2.93 0.45
C TYR A 551 -25.18 -3.64 -0.49
N PHE A 552 -23.95 -3.87 -0.02
CA PHE A 552 -22.93 -4.54 -0.83
C PHE A 552 -23.09 -6.05 -0.73
N LYS A 553 -23.42 -6.71 -1.85
CA LYS A 553 -23.37 -8.16 -1.98
C LYS A 553 -21.97 -8.56 -2.48
N SER A 554 -21.33 -9.51 -1.79
CA SER A 554 -20.04 -10.04 -2.22
C SER A 554 -20.20 -10.88 -3.49
N SER A 555 -19.13 -11.01 -4.27
CA SER A 555 -19.10 -11.87 -5.46
C SER A 555 -19.35 -13.36 -5.10
N SER A 556 -18.94 -13.78 -3.90
CA SER A 556 -19.20 -15.12 -3.39
C SER A 556 -20.67 -15.38 -3.05
N ASP A 557 -21.42 -14.36 -2.61
CA ASP A 557 -22.83 -14.48 -2.28
C ASP A 557 -23.70 -14.57 -3.56
N GLU A 558 -23.27 -13.94 -4.68
CA GLU A 558 -23.96 -14.06 -5.97
C GLU A 558 -23.81 -15.46 -6.60
N ASP A 559 -22.74 -16.16 -6.31
CA ASP A 559 -22.53 -17.53 -6.81
C ASP A 559 -23.26 -18.56 -5.94
N GLU A 560 -23.44 -18.35 -4.63
CA GLU A 560 -24.29 -19.16 -3.75
C GLU A 560 -25.78 -18.98 -4.11
N ASP A 561 -26.28 -17.74 -4.30
CA ASP A 561 -27.68 -17.47 -4.68
C ASP A 561 -28.04 -18.15 -6.04
N LYS A 562 -27.09 -18.22 -6.99
CA LYS A 562 -27.31 -18.91 -8.28
C LYS A 562 -27.32 -20.43 -8.19
N CYS A 563 -26.60 -21.01 -7.22
CA CYS A 563 -26.65 -22.46 -7.00
C CYS A 563 -27.93 -22.87 -6.30
N ASP A 564 -28.51 -22.02 -5.44
CA ASP A 564 -29.78 -22.30 -4.76
C ASP A 564 -31.01 -22.09 -5.65
N GLU A 565 -30.95 -21.19 -6.67
CA GLU A 565 -32.01 -21.04 -7.67
C GLU A 565 -32.02 -22.16 -8.72
N THR A 566 -30.95 -22.95 -8.81
CA THR A 566 -30.81 -24.07 -9.78
C THR A 566 -30.99 -25.44 -9.14
N SER A 567 -31.18 -25.55 -7.85
CA SER A 567 -31.51 -26.76 -7.10
C SER A 567 -32.99 -26.79 -6.71
#